data_7e96aff47f2bea94a72dba93e48b0f2c
#
_entry.id   7e96aff47f2bea94a72dba93e48b0f2c
#
_cell.length_a   1.000
_cell.length_b   1.000
_cell.length_c   1.000
_cell.angle_alpha   90.00
_cell.angle_beta   90.00
_cell.angle_gamma   90.00
#
_symmetry.space_group_name_H-M   'P 1'
#
loop_
_entity.id
_entity.type
_entity.pdbx_description
1 polymer ?
#
loop_
_entity_poly.entity_id
_entity_poly.type
_entity_poly.pdbx_seq_one_letter_code
_entity_poly.pdbx_strand_id
1 'polypeptide(L)'
;MKPINILLLRPESDDPSAVDQSLGARLSALEGPASSDLRVEEVSFRSDDPGDMERQLAFWQGKVSGVIGATNVPQSTRLGELAEQTNLLCFVANNNPLVWHGRGEVFHIGLPSIQTALAVASLLQKTRYRRIFLLHDQTEFQSRVASSMETALRNHGMEVAARSALFDGDFEPVREWQADLIYVVFSSESKALPVARAIRRHLGDVSLLFGRSLLRESFLSSLADIAGETWFVDMFHRDGAPSRDQQHFAETLSAHGIKVATANHGFGWDAMTFCARALTAGNGEPALAIDHLESGVAFEGVTGTCAFTPDNHNGRAGFGPTTLTRWSNGCLEEV
;
A
#
# COMPACT_ATOMS: atom_id res chain seq x y z
N MET A 1 -29.54 15.57 6.81
CA MET A 1 -29.00 14.77 5.68
C MET A 1 -29.38 13.32 5.86
N LYS A 2 -29.50 12.54 4.78
CA LYS A 2 -29.62 11.08 4.91
C LYS A 2 -28.26 10.55 5.38
N PRO A 3 -28.23 9.51 6.23
CA PRO A 3 -26.98 8.90 6.65
C PRO A 3 -26.23 8.35 5.41
N ILE A 4 -24.93 8.57 5.35
CA ILE A 4 -24.06 8.04 4.30
C ILE A 4 -23.71 6.61 4.67
N ASN A 5 -24.11 5.67 3.83
CA ASN A 5 -23.85 4.25 4.07
C ASN A 5 -22.70 3.78 3.16
N ILE A 6 -21.64 3.23 3.75
CA ILE A 6 -20.49 2.68 3.05
C ILE A 6 -20.32 1.22 3.43
N LEU A 7 -20.08 0.38 2.43
CA LEU A 7 -19.73 -1.01 2.61
C LEU A 7 -18.21 -1.17 2.65
N LEU A 8 -17.71 -1.71 3.75
CA LEU A 8 -16.33 -2.16 3.86
C LEU A 8 -16.28 -3.67 3.56
N LEU A 9 -15.78 -4.01 2.39
CA LEU A 9 -15.76 -5.37 1.88
C LEU A 9 -14.38 -5.99 2.06
N ARG A 10 -14.27 -7.00 2.92
CA ARG A 10 -13.02 -7.64 3.31
C ARG A 10 -12.97 -9.11 2.86
N PRO A 11 -11.87 -9.58 2.27
CA PRO A 11 -11.69 -11.01 2.06
C PRO A 11 -11.58 -11.75 3.41
N GLU A 12 -12.18 -12.93 3.50
CA GLU A 12 -11.90 -13.88 4.58
C GLU A 12 -10.51 -14.45 4.37
N SER A 13 -9.50 -13.79 4.91
CA SER A 13 -8.10 -14.14 4.69
C SER A 13 -7.24 -13.57 5.81
N ASP A 14 -6.18 -14.29 6.15
CA ASP A 14 -5.14 -13.81 7.05
C ASP A 14 -4.08 -12.97 6.31
N ASP A 15 -4.36 -12.50 5.08
CA ASP A 15 -3.46 -11.57 4.37
C ASP A 15 -3.30 -10.30 5.20
N PRO A 16 -2.11 -10.04 5.75
CA PRO A 16 -1.89 -8.89 6.61
C PRO A 16 -2.19 -7.57 5.91
N SER A 17 -2.05 -7.49 4.58
CA SER A 17 -2.36 -6.28 3.82
C SER A 17 -3.85 -5.98 3.81
N ALA A 18 -4.69 -7.01 3.68
CA ALA A 18 -6.14 -6.88 3.72
C ALA A 18 -6.64 -6.54 5.13
N VAL A 19 -6.03 -7.16 6.14
CA VAL A 19 -6.35 -6.89 7.56
C VAL A 19 -5.99 -5.44 7.91
N ASP A 20 -4.79 -4.98 7.58
CA ASP A 20 -4.33 -3.63 7.87
C ASP A 20 -5.21 -2.58 7.16
N GLN A 21 -5.53 -2.80 5.88
CA GLN A 21 -6.39 -1.89 5.11
C GLN A 21 -7.79 -1.80 5.70
N SER A 22 -8.38 -2.92 6.03
CA SER A 22 -9.71 -2.98 6.64
C SER A 22 -9.74 -2.27 8.00
N LEU A 23 -8.71 -2.50 8.82
CA LEU A 23 -8.56 -1.86 10.11
C LEU A 23 -8.41 -0.34 9.97
N GLY A 24 -7.55 0.14 9.05
CA GLY A 24 -7.41 1.56 8.77
C GLY A 24 -8.71 2.22 8.34
N ALA A 25 -9.46 1.60 7.44
CA ALA A 25 -10.77 2.08 7.00
C ALA A 25 -11.79 2.13 8.16
N ARG A 26 -11.85 1.10 8.99
CA ARG A 26 -12.73 1.04 10.15
C ARG A 26 -12.40 2.12 11.18
N LEU A 27 -11.13 2.32 11.50
CA LEU A 27 -10.70 3.36 12.44
C LEU A 27 -10.99 4.76 11.92
N SER A 28 -10.80 5.01 10.62
CA SER A 28 -11.20 6.27 9.97
C SER A 28 -12.71 6.52 10.08
N ALA A 29 -13.53 5.49 9.95
CA ALA A 29 -14.97 5.61 10.09
C ALA A 29 -15.42 5.92 11.53
N LEU A 30 -14.69 5.40 12.52
CA LEU A 30 -15.02 5.59 13.94
C LEU A 30 -14.50 6.92 14.50
N GLU A 31 -13.28 7.29 14.14
CA GLU A 31 -12.52 8.37 14.77
C GLU A 31 -11.99 9.40 13.77
N GLY A 32 -12.15 9.16 12.47
CA GLY A 32 -11.66 10.04 11.42
C GLY A 32 -12.47 11.32 11.23
N PRO A 33 -11.99 12.25 10.38
CA PRO A 33 -12.60 13.57 10.18
C PRO A 33 -14.05 13.56 9.67
N ALA A 34 -14.49 12.46 9.08
CA ALA A 34 -15.82 12.32 8.48
C ALA A 34 -16.76 11.39 9.26
N SER A 35 -16.43 11.04 10.51
CA SER A 35 -17.13 10.00 11.28
C SER A 35 -18.57 10.31 11.69
N SER A 36 -18.95 11.60 11.82
CA SER A 36 -20.22 11.99 12.47
C SER A 36 -21.49 11.57 11.74
N ASP A 37 -21.46 11.39 10.42
CA ASP A 37 -22.63 11.10 9.59
C ASP A 37 -22.53 9.78 8.82
N LEU A 38 -21.50 8.98 9.14
CA LEU A 38 -21.23 7.71 8.48
C LEU A 38 -21.93 6.53 9.16
N ARG A 39 -22.43 5.62 8.32
CA ARG A 39 -22.73 4.24 8.72
C ARG A 39 -21.89 3.32 7.87
N VAL A 40 -21.07 2.52 8.53
CA VAL A 40 -20.21 1.55 7.87
C VAL A 40 -20.67 0.16 8.21
N GLU A 41 -20.95 -0.62 7.17
CA GLU A 41 -21.25 -2.03 7.27
C GLU A 41 -20.00 -2.80 6.84
N GLU A 42 -19.44 -3.60 7.73
CA GLU A 42 -18.30 -4.46 7.43
C GLU A 42 -18.80 -5.86 7.07
N VAL A 43 -18.44 -6.32 5.88
CA VAL A 43 -18.85 -7.63 5.37
C VAL A 43 -17.64 -8.38 4.85
N SER A 44 -17.50 -9.63 5.27
CA SER A 44 -16.48 -10.54 4.75
C SER A 44 -17.02 -11.33 3.55
N PHE A 45 -16.13 -11.60 2.60
CA PHE A 45 -16.40 -12.51 1.49
C PHE A 45 -15.33 -13.59 1.40
N ARG A 46 -15.72 -14.76 0.92
CA ARG A 46 -14.83 -15.91 0.75
C ARG A 46 -13.99 -15.74 -0.50
N SER A 47 -12.67 -15.76 -0.33
CA SER A 47 -11.71 -15.60 -1.44
C SER A 47 -11.67 -16.82 -2.37
N ASP A 48 -12.09 -17.98 -1.90
CA ASP A 48 -12.16 -19.24 -2.65
C ASP A 48 -13.49 -19.42 -3.40
N ASP A 49 -14.47 -18.55 -3.18
CA ASP A 49 -15.76 -18.54 -3.88
C ASP A 49 -15.90 -17.27 -4.74
N PRO A 50 -15.67 -17.36 -6.06
CA PRO A 50 -15.75 -16.20 -6.95
C PRO A 50 -17.11 -15.48 -6.95
N GLY A 51 -18.19 -16.17 -6.63
CA GLY A 51 -19.55 -15.61 -6.60
C GLY A 51 -19.91 -14.95 -5.27
N ASP A 52 -19.11 -15.11 -4.21
CA ASP A 52 -19.50 -14.61 -2.89
C ASP A 52 -19.47 -13.09 -2.82
N MET A 53 -18.45 -12.45 -3.34
CA MET A 53 -18.37 -10.99 -3.44
C MET A 53 -19.59 -10.42 -4.19
N GLU A 54 -20.00 -11.04 -5.27
CA GLU A 54 -21.18 -10.63 -6.06
C GLU A 54 -22.48 -10.75 -5.24
N ARG A 55 -22.67 -11.86 -4.51
CA ARG A 55 -23.83 -12.04 -3.63
C ARG A 55 -23.88 -10.99 -2.53
N GLN A 56 -22.73 -10.68 -1.92
CA GLN A 56 -22.64 -9.64 -0.88
C GLN A 56 -23.02 -8.28 -1.47
N LEU A 57 -22.44 -7.88 -2.59
CA LEU A 57 -22.78 -6.60 -3.21
C LEU A 57 -24.25 -6.53 -3.66
N ALA A 58 -24.80 -7.59 -4.23
CA ALA A 58 -26.21 -7.66 -4.62
C ALA A 58 -27.15 -7.48 -3.42
N PHE A 59 -26.79 -8.05 -2.26
CA PHE A 59 -27.56 -7.87 -1.02
C PHE A 59 -27.55 -6.40 -0.53
N TRP A 60 -26.44 -5.69 -0.74
CA TRP A 60 -26.26 -4.30 -0.30
C TRP A 60 -26.65 -3.26 -1.36
N GLN A 61 -26.98 -3.67 -2.58
CA GLN A 61 -27.42 -2.78 -3.64
C GLN A 61 -28.60 -1.93 -3.21
N GLY A 62 -28.52 -0.61 -3.44
CA GLY A 62 -29.53 0.37 -3.03
C GLY A 62 -29.59 0.67 -1.52
N LYS A 63 -28.75 0.01 -0.69
CA LYS A 63 -28.61 0.26 0.74
C LYS A 63 -27.36 1.05 1.10
N VAL A 64 -26.36 1.00 0.22
CA VAL A 64 -25.07 1.72 0.35
C VAL A 64 -24.82 2.58 -0.87
N SER A 65 -24.04 3.65 -0.71
CA SER A 65 -23.66 4.57 -1.79
C SER A 65 -22.19 4.38 -2.19
N GLY A 66 -21.38 3.77 -1.35
CA GLY A 66 -19.97 3.52 -1.61
C GLY A 66 -19.52 2.16 -1.13
N VAL A 67 -18.45 1.67 -1.73
CA VAL A 67 -17.77 0.43 -1.33
C VAL A 67 -16.27 0.64 -1.26
N ILE A 68 -15.64 0.11 -0.23
CA ILE A 68 -14.20 0.10 -0.04
C ILE A 68 -13.77 -1.34 0.14
N GLY A 69 -12.73 -1.77 -0.56
CA GLY A 69 -12.25 -3.11 -0.31
C GLY A 69 -11.26 -3.62 -1.33
N ALA A 70 -10.97 -4.91 -1.15
CA ALA A 70 -10.05 -5.72 -1.93
C ALA A 70 -8.63 -5.14 -2.05
N THR A 71 -7.64 -5.95 -1.78
CA THR A 71 -6.23 -5.56 -1.81
C THR A 71 -5.47 -6.18 -2.97
N ASN A 72 -5.83 -7.41 -3.35
CA ASN A 72 -5.19 -8.07 -4.49
C ASN A 72 -5.85 -7.69 -5.83
N VAL A 73 -5.09 -7.82 -6.90
CA VAL A 73 -5.52 -7.39 -8.24
C VAL A 73 -6.77 -8.13 -8.73
N PRO A 74 -6.89 -9.48 -8.67
CA PRO A 74 -8.08 -10.16 -9.14
C PRO A 74 -9.35 -9.72 -8.43
N GLN A 75 -9.33 -9.62 -7.11
CA GLN A 75 -10.47 -9.20 -6.31
C GLN A 75 -10.83 -7.73 -6.55
N SER A 76 -9.83 -6.85 -6.65
CA SER A 76 -10.04 -5.43 -6.94
C SER A 76 -10.62 -5.22 -8.34
N THR A 77 -10.18 -6.00 -9.33
CA THR A 77 -10.75 -5.97 -10.69
C THR A 77 -12.22 -6.38 -10.66
N ARG A 78 -12.53 -7.49 -9.98
CA ARG A 78 -13.91 -7.96 -9.85
C ARG A 78 -14.79 -6.97 -9.09
N LEU A 79 -14.28 -6.39 -8.01
CA LEU A 79 -15.00 -5.36 -7.26
C LEU A 79 -15.30 -4.13 -8.12
N GLY A 80 -14.33 -3.69 -8.94
CA GLY A 80 -14.53 -2.59 -9.89
C GLY A 80 -15.62 -2.88 -10.92
N GLU A 81 -15.64 -4.09 -11.51
CA GLU A 81 -16.70 -4.51 -12.45
C GLU A 81 -18.09 -4.49 -11.80
N LEU A 82 -18.18 -4.96 -10.56
CA LEU A 82 -19.43 -4.99 -9.82
C LEU A 82 -19.87 -3.58 -9.40
N ALA A 83 -18.94 -2.70 -9.05
CA ALA A 83 -19.22 -1.30 -8.72
C ALA A 83 -19.82 -0.55 -9.91
N GLU A 84 -19.26 -0.73 -11.13
CA GLU A 84 -19.80 -0.18 -12.37
C GLU A 84 -21.23 -0.69 -12.63
N GLN A 85 -21.46 -2.01 -12.49
CA GLN A 85 -22.79 -2.61 -12.71
C GLN A 85 -23.86 -2.12 -11.72
N THR A 86 -23.43 -1.71 -10.53
CA THR A 86 -24.33 -1.29 -9.44
C THR A 86 -24.33 0.23 -9.21
N ASN A 87 -23.57 1.00 -9.98
CA ASN A 87 -23.36 2.46 -9.84
C ASN A 87 -22.95 2.84 -8.42
N LEU A 88 -21.99 2.12 -7.82
CA LEU A 88 -21.45 2.39 -6.50
C LEU A 88 -20.11 3.11 -6.63
N LEU A 89 -19.91 4.17 -5.84
CA LEU A 89 -18.58 4.75 -5.67
C LEU A 89 -17.64 3.73 -5.03
N CYS A 90 -16.55 3.37 -5.73
CA CYS A 90 -15.64 2.32 -5.31
C CYS A 90 -14.22 2.85 -5.06
N PHE A 91 -13.65 2.54 -3.89
CA PHE A 91 -12.25 2.80 -3.58
C PHE A 91 -11.48 1.51 -3.40
N VAL A 92 -10.33 1.41 -4.10
CA VAL A 92 -9.40 0.28 -4.02
C VAL A 92 -7.97 0.73 -3.75
N ALA A 93 -7.16 -0.13 -3.15
CA ALA A 93 -5.74 0.11 -2.94
C ALA A 93 -4.91 -1.10 -3.41
N ASN A 94 -4.32 -1.01 -4.59
CA ASN A 94 -3.41 -2.01 -5.15
C ASN A 94 -2.36 -1.33 -6.05
N ASN A 95 -1.55 -2.13 -6.76
CA ASN A 95 -0.43 -1.59 -7.54
C ASN A 95 -0.63 -1.69 -9.07
N ASN A 96 -1.80 -2.16 -9.53
CA ASN A 96 -2.03 -2.41 -10.96
C ASN A 96 -3.01 -1.40 -11.55
N PRO A 97 -2.59 -0.55 -12.51
CA PRO A 97 -3.44 0.44 -13.17
C PRO A 97 -4.68 -0.15 -13.86
N LEU A 98 -4.65 -1.39 -14.31
CA LEU A 98 -5.76 -2.03 -15.00
C LEU A 98 -7.03 -2.17 -14.13
N VAL A 99 -6.91 -2.01 -12.81
CA VAL A 99 -8.06 -2.11 -11.91
C VAL A 99 -8.98 -0.89 -12.01
N TRP A 100 -8.42 0.30 -12.20
CA TRP A 100 -9.19 1.57 -12.21
C TRP A 100 -9.16 2.29 -13.55
N HIS A 101 -8.22 1.98 -14.44
CA HIS A 101 -8.10 2.68 -15.72
C HIS A 101 -9.31 2.43 -16.62
N GLY A 102 -9.93 3.51 -17.06
CA GLY A 102 -11.13 3.46 -17.90
C GLY A 102 -12.43 3.10 -17.17
N ARG A 103 -12.45 3.13 -15.82
CA ARG A 103 -13.63 2.87 -15.00
C ARG A 103 -14.11 4.14 -14.31
N GLY A 104 -15.37 4.53 -14.55
CA GLY A 104 -15.94 5.78 -14.02
C GLY A 104 -16.15 5.74 -12.50
N GLU A 105 -16.49 4.60 -11.93
CA GLU A 105 -16.85 4.45 -10.52
C GLU A 105 -15.68 4.06 -9.60
N VAL A 106 -14.51 3.70 -10.15
CA VAL A 106 -13.40 3.11 -9.40
C VAL A 106 -12.26 4.11 -9.20
N PHE A 107 -12.02 4.47 -7.96
CA PHE A 107 -10.93 5.35 -7.55
C PHE A 107 -9.84 4.57 -6.81
N HIS A 108 -8.61 4.96 -7.00
CA HIS A 108 -7.45 4.27 -6.48
C HIS A 108 -6.67 5.12 -5.48
N ILE A 109 -6.40 4.57 -4.31
CA ILE A 109 -5.65 5.25 -3.24
C ILE A 109 -4.19 4.80 -3.17
N GLY A 110 -3.87 3.59 -3.61
CA GLY A 110 -2.52 3.03 -3.53
C GLY A 110 -1.49 3.79 -4.37
N LEU A 111 -0.25 3.37 -4.27
CA LEU A 111 0.85 3.90 -5.07
C LEU A 111 1.26 2.85 -6.10
N PRO A 112 1.11 3.14 -7.41
CA PRO A 112 1.54 2.24 -8.48
C PRO A 112 3.01 1.83 -8.37
N SER A 113 3.33 0.61 -8.76
CA SER A 113 4.69 0.06 -8.64
C SER A 113 5.75 0.94 -9.31
N ILE A 114 5.43 1.52 -10.47
CA ILE A 114 6.35 2.40 -11.19
C ILE A 114 6.64 3.69 -10.41
N GLN A 115 5.63 4.29 -9.77
CA GLN A 115 5.83 5.49 -8.94
C GLN A 115 6.65 5.15 -7.70
N THR A 116 6.40 4.01 -7.05
CA THR A 116 7.23 3.52 -5.95
C THR A 116 8.69 3.33 -6.39
N ALA A 117 8.90 2.72 -7.55
CA ALA A 117 10.25 2.48 -8.08
C ALA A 117 11.01 3.79 -8.34
N LEU A 118 10.36 4.77 -8.95
CA LEU A 118 10.95 6.09 -9.20
C LEU A 118 11.26 6.83 -7.90
N ALA A 119 10.36 6.79 -6.91
CA ALA A 119 10.60 7.39 -5.60
C ALA A 119 11.81 6.76 -4.90
N VAL A 120 11.85 5.44 -4.82
CA VAL A 120 12.98 4.69 -4.20
C VAL A 120 14.28 4.99 -4.91
N ALA A 121 14.30 5.00 -6.25
CA ALA A 121 15.51 5.30 -7.02
C ALA A 121 16.01 6.74 -6.75
N SER A 122 15.09 7.71 -6.72
CA SER A 122 15.42 9.11 -6.37
C SER A 122 15.99 9.25 -4.96
N LEU A 123 15.44 8.51 -3.99
CA LEU A 123 15.92 8.51 -2.60
C LEU A 123 17.31 7.84 -2.51
N LEU A 124 17.48 6.65 -3.09
CA LEU A 124 18.75 5.93 -3.09
C LEU A 124 19.87 6.70 -3.79
N GLN A 125 19.56 7.49 -4.82
CA GLN A 125 20.54 8.35 -5.49
C GLN A 125 21.22 9.33 -4.53
N LYS A 126 20.53 9.76 -3.46
CA LYS A 126 21.05 10.65 -2.42
C LYS A 126 21.91 9.93 -1.38
N THR A 127 21.92 8.60 -1.38
CA THR A 127 22.70 7.77 -0.46
C THR A 127 24.07 7.42 -1.05
N ARG A 128 24.83 6.61 -0.29
CA ARG A 128 26.14 6.07 -0.74
C ARG A 128 26.02 4.86 -1.68
N TYR A 129 24.83 4.24 -1.80
CA TYR A 129 24.65 2.99 -2.55
C TYR A 129 24.70 3.24 -4.05
N ARG A 130 25.49 2.41 -4.75
CA ARG A 130 25.67 2.49 -6.20
C ARG A 130 25.48 1.17 -6.90
N ARG A 131 25.78 0.05 -6.23
CA ARG A 131 25.70 -1.31 -6.79
C ARG A 131 24.62 -2.10 -6.05
N ILE A 132 23.46 -2.17 -6.69
CA ILE A 132 22.24 -2.72 -6.08
C ILE A 132 21.94 -4.09 -6.65
N PHE A 133 21.76 -5.07 -5.79
CA PHE A 133 21.33 -6.40 -6.18
C PHE A 133 19.84 -6.60 -5.83
N LEU A 134 19.00 -6.87 -6.83
CA LEU A 134 17.58 -7.13 -6.62
C LEU A 134 17.34 -8.63 -6.46
N LEU A 135 16.77 -9.01 -5.32
CA LEU A 135 16.27 -10.35 -5.07
C LEU A 135 14.74 -10.33 -5.03
N HIS A 136 14.10 -11.12 -5.87
CA HIS A 136 12.63 -11.19 -5.90
C HIS A 136 12.13 -12.62 -5.94
N ASP A 137 10.92 -12.89 -5.46
CA ASP A 137 10.31 -14.20 -5.64
C ASP A 137 9.81 -14.39 -7.09
N GLN A 138 9.45 -15.64 -7.43
CA GLN A 138 9.06 -16.02 -8.80
C GLN A 138 7.63 -15.65 -9.16
N THR A 139 6.91 -14.94 -8.29
CA THR A 139 5.56 -14.51 -8.66
C THR A 139 5.64 -13.47 -9.77
N GLU A 140 4.67 -13.51 -10.68
CA GLU A 140 4.58 -12.55 -11.77
C GLU A 140 4.54 -11.11 -11.25
N PHE A 141 3.84 -10.91 -10.14
CA PHE A 141 3.75 -9.60 -9.50
C PHE A 141 5.11 -9.09 -9.04
N GLN A 142 5.89 -9.88 -8.29
CA GLN A 142 7.20 -9.47 -7.79
C GLN A 142 8.23 -9.32 -8.91
N SER A 143 8.14 -10.15 -9.94
CA SER A 143 8.98 -10.00 -11.14
C SER A 143 8.73 -8.66 -11.85
N ARG A 144 7.46 -8.22 -11.97
CA ARG A 144 7.12 -6.90 -12.51
C ARG A 144 7.61 -5.75 -11.63
N VAL A 145 7.46 -5.87 -10.32
CA VAL A 145 7.98 -4.88 -9.36
C VAL A 145 9.49 -4.77 -9.49
N ALA A 146 10.21 -5.89 -9.51
CA ALA A 146 11.66 -5.92 -9.67
C ALA A 146 12.11 -5.30 -11.00
N SER A 147 11.43 -5.60 -12.10
CA SER A 147 11.73 -5.02 -13.42
C SER A 147 11.51 -3.50 -13.46
N SER A 148 10.44 -3.01 -12.85
CA SER A 148 10.18 -1.57 -12.71
C SER A 148 11.27 -0.90 -11.87
N MET A 149 11.69 -1.56 -10.78
CA MET A 149 12.74 -1.07 -9.89
C MET A 149 14.10 -1.05 -10.60
N GLU A 150 14.47 -2.12 -11.30
CA GLU A 150 15.70 -2.17 -12.09
C GLU A 150 15.79 -1.02 -13.09
N THR A 151 14.71 -0.80 -13.84
CA THR A 151 14.63 0.29 -14.82
C THR A 151 14.80 1.66 -14.14
N ALA A 152 14.09 1.91 -13.05
CA ALA A 152 14.15 3.18 -12.33
C ALA A 152 15.55 3.43 -11.74
N LEU A 153 16.17 2.44 -11.11
CA LEU A 153 17.51 2.55 -10.53
C LEU A 153 18.56 2.81 -11.58
N ARG A 154 18.54 2.10 -12.71
CA ARG A 154 19.47 2.34 -13.84
C ARG A 154 19.33 3.75 -14.41
N ASN A 155 18.10 4.25 -14.56
CA ASN A 155 17.83 5.61 -15.03
C ASN A 155 18.35 6.69 -14.06
N HIS A 156 18.54 6.36 -12.78
CA HIS A 156 19.14 7.23 -11.76
C HIS A 156 20.66 6.98 -11.58
N GLY A 157 21.29 6.28 -12.51
CA GLY A 157 22.75 6.10 -12.55
C GLY A 157 23.30 5.03 -11.61
N MET A 158 22.47 4.11 -11.13
CA MET A 158 22.92 2.99 -10.30
C MET A 158 23.20 1.75 -11.17
N GLU A 159 24.20 0.97 -10.76
CA GLU A 159 24.44 -0.35 -11.33
C GLU A 159 23.50 -1.37 -10.68
N VAL A 160 22.82 -2.17 -11.49
CA VAL A 160 21.79 -3.11 -10.97
C VAL A 160 21.98 -4.49 -11.59
N ALA A 161 22.04 -5.51 -10.72
CA ALA A 161 21.83 -6.89 -11.08
C ALA A 161 20.52 -7.38 -10.45
N ALA A 162 19.74 -8.17 -11.18
CA ALA A 162 18.49 -8.73 -10.70
C ALA A 162 18.50 -10.25 -10.87
N ARG A 163 18.01 -10.96 -9.85
CA ARG A 163 17.77 -12.40 -9.93
C ARG A 163 16.49 -12.78 -9.21
N SER A 164 15.78 -13.70 -9.83
CA SER A 164 14.70 -14.41 -9.15
C SER A 164 15.32 -15.31 -8.06
N ALA A 165 14.85 -15.14 -6.84
CA ALA A 165 15.30 -15.96 -5.73
C ALA A 165 14.63 -17.34 -5.73
N LEU A 166 15.15 -18.24 -6.55
CA LEU A 166 15.27 -19.62 -6.09
C LEU A 166 16.53 -19.65 -5.23
N PHE A 167 16.36 -19.47 -3.94
CA PHE A 167 17.48 -19.62 -3.02
C PHE A 167 17.73 -21.10 -2.79
N ASP A 168 18.54 -21.67 -3.63
CA ASP A 168 19.29 -22.90 -3.38
C ASP A 168 20.50 -22.65 -2.43
N GLY A 169 20.65 -21.40 -1.96
CA GLY A 169 21.75 -20.98 -1.08
C GLY A 169 23.00 -20.50 -1.81
N ASP A 170 22.95 -20.37 -3.14
CA ASP A 170 24.08 -19.85 -3.93
C ASP A 170 24.11 -18.32 -3.88
N PHE A 171 24.97 -17.76 -3.01
CA PHE A 171 25.24 -16.32 -2.91
C PHE A 171 26.44 -15.85 -3.72
N GLU A 172 27.13 -16.74 -4.44
CA GLU A 172 28.32 -16.38 -5.21
C GLU A 172 28.06 -15.25 -6.22
N PRO A 173 26.94 -15.25 -6.98
CA PRO A 173 26.66 -14.13 -7.89
C PRO A 173 26.49 -12.78 -7.18
N VAL A 174 25.96 -12.75 -5.96
CA VAL A 174 25.85 -11.51 -5.17
C VAL A 174 27.22 -11.03 -4.71
N ARG A 175 28.08 -11.97 -4.30
CA ARG A 175 29.46 -11.71 -3.88
C ARG A 175 30.32 -11.22 -5.05
N GLU A 176 30.28 -11.92 -6.19
CA GLU A 176 30.99 -11.51 -7.41
C GLU A 176 30.54 -10.13 -7.89
N TRP A 177 29.24 -9.81 -7.77
CA TRP A 177 28.69 -8.50 -8.10
C TRP A 177 29.19 -7.41 -7.15
N GLN A 178 29.68 -7.75 -5.96
CA GLN A 178 30.11 -6.81 -4.93
C GLN A 178 29.02 -5.79 -4.60
N ALA A 179 27.80 -6.26 -4.37
CA ALA A 179 26.67 -5.41 -4.02
C ALA A 179 26.96 -4.61 -2.74
N ASP A 180 26.63 -3.31 -2.75
CA ASP A 180 26.64 -2.47 -1.56
C ASP A 180 25.26 -2.38 -0.88
N LEU A 181 24.21 -2.75 -1.63
CA LEU A 181 22.84 -2.87 -1.14
C LEU A 181 22.13 -4.07 -1.81
N ILE A 182 21.45 -4.88 -1.02
CA ILE A 182 20.55 -5.92 -1.53
C ILE A 182 19.11 -5.49 -1.27
N TYR A 183 18.35 -5.28 -2.34
CA TYR A 183 16.92 -5.01 -2.24
C TYR A 183 16.13 -6.31 -2.34
N VAL A 184 15.48 -6.69 -1.25
CA VAL A 184 14.67 -7.90 -1.11
C VAL A 184 13.22 -7.57 -1.46
N VAL A 185 12.81 -7.92 -2.69
CA VAL A 185 11.49 -7.62 -3.26
C VAL A 185 10.56 -8.80 -3.01
N PHE A 186 10.13 -8.95 -1.77
CA PHE A 186 9.18 -9.98 -1.32
C PHE A 186 8.01 -9.31 -0.60
N SER A 187 6.84 -9.91 -0.67
CA SER A 187 5.66 -9.45 0.08
C SER A 187 5.37 -10.27 1.34
N SER A 188 5.93 -11.47 1.42
CA SER A 188 5.70 -12.40 2.53
C SER A 188 6.87 -12.44 3.51
N GLU A 189 6.59 -12.23 4.80
CA GLU A 189 7.56 -12.35 5.88
C GLU A 189 8.18 -13.75 5.94
N SER A 190 7.36 -14.79 5.74
CA SER A 190 7.82 -16.18 5.79
C SER A 190 8.85 -16.52 4.70
N LYS A 191 8.85 -15.78 3.58
CA LYS A 191 9.86 -15.90 2.53
C LYS A 191 11.04 -14.96 2.75
N ALA A 192 10.79 -13.71 3.16
CA ALA A 192 11.82 -12.69 3.30
C ALA A 192 12.78 -12.96 4.45
N LEU A 193 12.28 -13.43 5.60
CA LEU A 193 13.09 -13.65 6.80
C LEU A 193 14.17 -14.72 6.64
N PRO A 194 13.89 -15.92 6.09
CA PRO A 194 14.92 -16.91 5.81
C PRO A 194 16.00 -16.38 4.85
N VAL A 195 15.60 -15.61 3.83
CA VAL A 195 16.51 -14.98 2.87
C VAL A 195 17.41 -13.95 3.57
N ALA A 196 16.84 -13.06 4.38
CA ALA A 196 17.61 -12.07 5.13
C ALA A 196 18.65 -12.74 6.06
N ARG A 197 18.26 -13.77 6.80
CA ARG A 197 19.18 -14.55 7.65
C ARG A 197 20.28 -15.24 6.84
N ALA A 198 19.94 -15.80 5.70
CA ALA A 198 20.92 -16.43 4.82
C ALA A 198 21.91 -15.41 4.25
N ILE A 199 21.44 -14.25 3.79
CA ILE A 199 22.31 -13.16 3.34
C ILE A 199 23.31 -12.76 4.45
N ARG A 200 22.84 -12.51 5.65
CA ARG A 200 23.71 -12.15 6.77
C ARG A 200 24.77 -13.21 7.08
N ARG A 201 24.37 -14.48 7.02
CA ARG A 201 25.29 -15.60 7.27
C ARG A 201 26.39 -15.71 6.22
N HIS A 202 26.06 -15.49 4.95
CA HIS A 202 26.98 -15.74 3.83
C HIS A 202 27.70 -14.51 3.32
N LEU A 203 27.11 -13.31 3.48
CA LEU A 203 27.62 -12.05 2.92
C LEU A 203 27.94 -11.00 4.02
N GLY A 204 27.71 -11.31 5.29
CA GLY A 204 28.03 -10.41 6.40
C GLY A 204 27.17 -9.14 6.42
N ASP A 205 27.82 -7.98 6.55
CA ASP A 205 27.18 -6.69 6.85
C ASP A 205 26.72 -5.91 5.61
N VAL A 206 26.48 -6.58 4.47
CA VAL A 206 25.91 -5.91 3.31
C VAL A 206 24.55 -5.28 3.67
N SER A 207 24.29 -4.06 3.25
CA SER A 207 23.03 -3.37 3.57
C SER A 207 21.82 -4.05 2.93
N LEU A 208 20.71 -4.16 3.66
CA LEU A 208 19.46 -4.72 3.17
C LEU A 208 18.40 -3.62 3.02
N LEU A 209 17.61 -3.69 1.96
CA LEU A 209 16.43 -2.88 1.77
C LEU A 209 15.22 -3.79 1.57
N PHE A 210 14.14 -3.52 2.26
CA PHE A 210 12.87 -4.22 2.14
C PHE A 210 11.76 -3.29 1.62
N GLY A 211 10.81 -3.87 0.91
CA GLY A 211 9.61 -3.15 0.49
C GLY A 211 8.67 -2.84 1.67
N ARG A 212 7.80 -1.84 1.48
CA ARG A 212 6.85 -1.36 2.48
C ARG A 212 5.90 -2.42 3.05
N SER A 213 5.63 -3.49 2.31
CA SER A 213 4.77 -4.60 2.77
C SER A 213 5.38 -5.38 3.94
N LEU A 214 6.70 -5.28 4.12
CA LEU A 214 7.44 -5.91 5.21
C LEU A 214 7.71 -4.96 6.39
N LEU A 215 7.37 -3.68 6.28
CA LEU A 215 7.51 -2.72 7.39
C LEU A 215 6.34 -2.88 8.36
N ARG A 216 6.45 -3.86 9.25
CA ARG A 216 5.45 -4.19 10.27
C ARG A 216 6.11 -4.79 11.51
N GLU A 217 5.42 -4.69 12.66
CA GLU A 217 5.98 -5.05 13.97
C GLU A 217 6.46 -6.51 14.03
N SER A 218 5.71 -7.45 13.44
CA SER A 218 6.08 -8.88 13.41
C SER A 218 7.43 -9.12 12.72
N PHE A 219 7.62 -8.49 11.56
CA PHE A 219 8.87 -8.63 10.80
C PHE A 219 10.03 -7.93 11.51
N LEU A 220 9.83 -6.70 12.01
CA LEU A 220 10.85 -5.94 12.75
C LEU A 220 11.31 -6.69 13.99
N SER A 221 10.38 -7.29 14.76
CA SER A 221 10.70 -8.12 15.90
C SER A 221 11.54 -9.36 15.52
N SER A 222 11.26 -9.94 14.35
CA SER A 222 11.98 -11.10 13.81
C SER A 222 13.36 -10.74 13.24
N LEU A 223 13.64 -9.45 13.00
CA LEU A 223 14.94 -8.94 12.57
C LEU A 223 15.85 -8.55 13.73
N ALA A 224 15.38 -8.54 14.97
CA ALA A 224 16.13 -8.07 16.13
C ALA A 224 17.45 -8.84 16.36
N ASP A 225 17.52 -10.09 15.93
CA ASP A 225 18.70 -10.96 15.98
C ASP A 225 19.55 -10.91 14.70
N ILE A 226 19.17 -10.09 13.71
CA ILE A 226 19.88 -9.96 12.44
C ILE A 226 20.72 -8.68 12.46
N ALA A 227 22.04 -8.83 12.70
CA ALA A 227 22.98 -7.72 12.69
C ALA A 227 23.08 -7.04 11.31
N GLY A 228 23.54 -5.79 11.27
CA GLY A 228 23.83 -5.03 10.08
C GLY A 228 22.72 -4.05 9.68
N GLU A 229 23.06 -3.17 8.74
CA GLU A 229 22.21 -2.06 8.31
C GLU A 229 21.00 -2.57 7.53
N THR A 230 19.81 -2.19 7.98
CA THR A 230 18.53 -2.63 7.38
C THR A 230 17.64 -1.43 7.14
N TRP A 231 17.14 -1.32 5.91
CA TRP A 231 16.32 -0.24 5.42
C TRP A 231 14.94 -0.74 4.99
N PHE A 232 13.97 0.15 5.03
CA PHE A 232 12.62 -0.09 4.52
C PHE A 232 12.17 1.06 3.63
N VAL A 233 11.42 0.73 2.60
CA VAL A 233 10.58 1.71 1.92
C VAL A 233 9.39 2.00 2.82
N ASP A 234 9.16 3.26 3.18
CA ASP A 234 8.06 3.71 4.01
C ASP A 234 7.13 4.65 3.23
N MET A 235 5.95 4.91 3.78
CA MET A 235 4.95 5.83 3.26
C MET A 235 4.63 6.96 4.24
N PHE A 236 5.34 7.03 5.36
CA PHE A 236 5.12 8.03 6.40
C PHE A 236 6.44 8.71 6.75
N HIS A 237 6.39 10.04 6.85
CA HIS A 237 7.48 10.80 7.46
C HIS A 237 7.46 10.58 8.97
N ARG A 238 8.56 10.04 9.52
CA ARG A 238 8.66 9.71 10.95
C ARG A 238 9.32 10.82 11.77
N ASP A 239 10.24 11.56 11.14
CA ASP A 239 11.03 12.61 11.76
C ASP A 239 10.59 14.01 11.32
N GLY A 240 9.67 14.12 10.36
CA GLY A 240 9.09 15.37 9.89
C GLY A 240 8.00 15.91 10.84
N ALA A 241 7.57 17.14 10.62
CA ALA A 241 6.38 17.66 11.27
C ALA A 241 5.14 17.07 10.56
N PRO A 242 4.47 16.07 11.13
CA PRO A 242 3.30 15.47 10.51
C PRO A 242 2.19 16.51 10.39
N SER A 243 1.36 16.39 9.35
CA SER A 243 0.12 17.14 9.29
C SER A 243 -0.77 16.77 10.49
N ARG A 244 -1.75 17.62 10.83
CA ARG A 244 -2.71 17.32 11.89
C ARG A 244 -3.42 15.98 11.67
N ASP A 245 -3.74 15.65 10.43
CA ASP A 245 -4.42 14.40 10.09
C ASP A 245 -3.49 13.19 10.24
N GLN A 246 -2.21 13.33 9.87
CA GLN A 246 -1.20 12.28 10.10
C GLN A 246 -0.94 12.07 11.60
N GLN A 247 -0.89 13.13 12.38
CA GLN A 247 -0.74 13.02 13.83
C GLN A 247 -1.96 12.29 14.45
N HIS A 248 -3.17 12.71 14.10
CA HIS A 248 -4.40 12.07 14.56
C HIS A 248 -4.48 10.59 14.17
N PHE A 249 -4.13 10.25 12.93
CA PHE A 249 -4.03 8.87 12.47
C PHE A 249 -3.05 8.05 13.32
N ALA A 250 -1.84 8.57 13.57
CA ALA A 250 -0.83 7.88 14.36
C ALA A 250 -1.28 7.68 15.82
N GLU A 251 -1.89 8.70 16.44
CA GLU A 251 -2.45 8.63 17.79
C GLU A 251 -3.58 7.59 17.87
N THR A 252 -4.49 7.56 16.88
CA THR A 252 -5.57 6.58 16.80
C THR A 252 -5.02 5.15 16.70
N LEU A 253 -4.07 4.89 15.79
CA LEU A 253 -3.45 3.57 15.70
C LEU A 253 -2.79 3.15 17.02
N SER A 254 -2.06 4.07 17.65
CA SER A 254 -1.40 3.82 18.94
C SER A 254 -2.39 3.50 20.05
N ALA A 255 -3.52 4.21 20.13
CA ALA A 255 -4.60 3.95 21.08
C ALA A 255 -5.22 2.55 20.92
N HIS A 256 -5.20 2.02 19.68
CA HIS A 256 -5.64 0.66 19.35
C HIS A 256 -4.50 -0.39 19.40
N GLY A 257 -3.35 -0.05 20.00
CA GLY A 257 -2.24 -0.97 20.24
C GLY A 257 -1.35 -1.27 19.02
N ILE A 258 -1.49 -0.50 17.93
CA ILE A 258 -0.69 -0.63 16.71
C ILE A 258 0.54 0.25 16.85
N LYS A 259 1.71 -0.36 17.03
CA LYS A 259 2.98 0.38 17.22
C LYS A 259 3.63 0.81 15.92
N VAL A 260 3.39 0.08 14.84
CA VAL A 260 3.96 0.35 13.51
C VAL A 260 2.84 0.53 12.51
N ALA A 261 2.60 1.76 12.08
CA ALA A 261 1.69 2.05 10.99
C ALA A 261 2.25 1.45 9.69
N THR A 262 1.43 0.69 8.96
CA THR A 262 1.77 0.22 7.61
C THR A 262 1.10 1.10 6.56
N ALA A 263 1.63 1.11 5.35
CA ALA A 263 1.01 1.81 4.22
C ALA A 263 -0.45 1.38 4.01
N ASN A 264 -0.79 0.12 4.29
CA ASN A 264 -2.14 -0.40 4.12
C ASN A 264 -3.13 0.18 5.15
N HIS A 265 -2.71 0.41 6.39
CA HIS A 265 -3.51 1.17 7.36
C HIS A 265 -3.85 2.55 6.81
N GLY A 266 -2.86 3.26 6.27
CA GLY A 266 -3.06 4.58 5.69
C GLY A 266 -3.94 4.57 4.43
N PHE A 267 -3.77 3.59 3.55
CA PHE A 267 -4.64 3.47 2.36
C PHE A 267 -6.10 3.20 2.73
N GLY A 268 -6.33 2.35 3.73
CA GLY A 268 -7.69 2.13 4.24
C GLY A 268 -8.29 3.38 4.87
N TRP A 269 -7.52 4.10 5.69
CA TRP A 269 -7.92 5.35 6.30
C TRP A 269 -8.30 6.40 5.24
N ASP A 270 -7.42 6.63 4.26
CA ASP A 270 -7.66 7.60 3.19
C ASP A 270 -8.84 7.21 2.29
N ALA A 271 -8.97 5.92 1.94
CA ALA A 271 -10.09 5.43 1.16
C ALA A 271 -11.44 5.74 1.84
N MET A 272 -11.53 5.48 3.15
CA MET A 272 -12.73 5.78 3.93
C MET A 272 -12.98 7.29 4.02
N THR A 273 -11.96 8.06 4.35
CA THR A 273 -12.06 9.52 4.47
C THR A 273 -12.50 10.16 3.15
N PHE A 274 -11.88 9.77 2.03
CA PHE A 274 -12.18 10.36 0.71
C PHE A 274 -13.56 9.94 0.22
N CYS A 275 -13.92 8.67 0.36
CA CYS A 275 -15.24 8.16 0.03
C CYS A 275 -16.33 8.92 0.81
N ALA A 276 -16.16 9.06 2.12
CA ALA A 276 -17.10 9.77 2.98
C ALA A 276 -17.23 11.26 2.61
N ARG A 277 -16.11 11.94 2.39
CA ARG A 277 -16.11 13.37 1.99
C ARG A 277 -16.77 13.57 0.62
N ALA A 278 -16.48 12.72 -0.35
CA ALA A 278 -17.09 12.78 -1.67
C ALA A 278 -18.60 12.53 -1.62
N LEU A 279 -19.04 11.50 -0.90
CA LEU A 279 -20.47 11.21 -0.71
C LEU A 279 -21.19 12.33 0.07
N THR A 280 -20.51 12.96 1.05
CA THR A 280 -21.07 14.12 1.75
C THR A 280 -21.28 15.28 0.78
N ALA A 281 -20.29 15.60 -0.05
CA ALA A 281 -20.43 16.64 -1.09
C ALA A 281 -21.51 16.32 -2.13
N GLY A 282 -21.67 15.03 -2.47
CA GLY A 282 -22.71 14.52 -3.36
C GLY A 282 -24.08 14.26 -2.71
N ASN A 283 -24.30 14.68 -1.45
CA ASN A 283 -25.54 14.41 -0.69
C ASN A 283 -25.94 12.93 -0.61
N GLY A 284 -24.96 12.03 -0.62
CA GLY A 284 -25.14 10.58 -0.61
C GLY A 284 -25.41 9.95 -1.98
N GLU A 285 -25.42 10.73 -3.06
CA GLU A 285 -25.61 10.24 -4.42
C GLU A 285 -24.26 9.93 -5.08
N PRO A 286 -23.98 8.67 -5.48
CA PRO A 286 -22.70 8.27 -6.04
C PRO A 286 -22.26 9.08 -7.25
N ALA A 287 -23.15 9.36 -8.19
CA ALA A 287 -22.84 10.13 -9.40
C ALA A 287 -22.33 11.55 -9.07
N LEU A 288 -22.99 12.26 -8.14
CA LEU A 288 -22.56 13.59 -7.71
C LEU A 288 -21.24 13.53 -6.90
N ALA A 289 -21.00 12.44 -6.18
CA ALA A 289 -19.74 12.22 -5.48
C ALA A 289 -18.59 11.99 -6.46
N ILE A 290 -18.82 11.27 -7.56
CA ILE A 290 -17.87 11.05 -8.65
C ILE A 290 -17.56 12.41 -9.34
N ASP A 291 -18.57 13.18 -9.70
CA ASP A 291 -18.38 14.52 -10.27
C ASP A 291 -17.52 15.41 -9.36
N HIS A 292 -17.75 15.33 -8.04
CA HIS A 292 -16.94 16.07 -7.07
C HIS A 292 -15.49 15.59 -7.01
N LEU A 293 -15.25 14.29 -7.04
CA LEU A 293 -13.88 13.72 -7.09
C LEU A 293 -13.16 14.15 -8.36
N GLU A 294 -13.81 14.04 -9.51
CA GLU A 294 -13.25 14.35 -10.84
C GLU A 294 -13.06 15.84 -11.10
N SER A 295 -13.58 16.71 -10.24
CA SER A 295 -13.41 18.18 -10.36
C SER A 295 -11.96 18.65 -10.16
N GLY A 296 -11.03 17.75 -9.81
CA GLY A 296 -9.63 18.07 -9.54
C GLY A 296 -9.40 18.70 -8.16
N VAL A 297 -10.40 18.67 -7.30
CA VAL A 297 -10.25 19.09 -5.90
C VAL A 297 -9.21 18.19 -5.22
N ALA A 298 -8.29 18.80 -4.48
CA ALA A 298 -7.29 18.07 -3.72
C ALA A 298 -7.88 17.46 -2.44
N PHE A 299 -7.65 16.18 -2.25
CA PHE A 299 -7.95 15.44 -1.05
C PHE A 299 -6.64 15.18 -0.30
N GLU A 300 -6.46 15.86 0.83
CA GLU A 300 -5.33 15.61 1.71
C GLU A 300 -5.59 14.35 2.52
N GLY A 301 -4.67 13.39 2.43
CA GLY A 301 -4.72 12.13 3.15
C GLY A 301 -3.46 11.91 3.99
N VAL A 302 -3.51 10.90 4.84
CA VAL A 302 -2.35 10.49 5.66
C VAL A 302 -1.25 9.86 4.81
N THR A 303 -1.63 9.29 3.65
CA THR A 303 -0.69 8.75 2.66
C THR A 303 -0.38 9.74 1.53
N GLY A 304 -0.67 11.02 1.71
CA GLY A 304 -0.41 12.11 0.77
C GLY A 304 -1.64 12.57 0.00
N THR A 305 -1.45 13.57 -0.83
CA THR A 305 -2.51 14.26 -1.58
C THR A 305 -2.96 13.46 -2.80
N CYS A 306 -4.26 13.41 -3.04
CA CYS A 306 -4.87 12.94 -4.27
C CYS A 306 -5.73 14.04 -4.90
N ALA A 307 -5.63 14.21 -6.23
CA ALA A 307 -6.52 15.04 -7.03
C ALA A 307 -6.96 14.21 -8.25
N PHE A 308 -8.21 13.77 -8.23
CA PHE A 308 -8.74 12.93 -9.28
C PHE A 308 -9.27 13.75 -10.45
N THR A 309 -9.22 13.19 -11.64
CA THR A 309 -9.84 13.77 -12.85
C THR A 309 -10.49 12.65 -13.65
N PRO A 310 -11.39 12.95 -14.62
CA PRO A 310 -12.01 11.91 -15.44
C PRO A 310 -11.02 10.97 -16.13
N ASP A 311 -9.82 11.47 -16.45
CA ASP A 311 -8.78 10.70 -17.11
C ASP A 311 -7.79 10.02 -16.11
N ASN A 312 -7.88 10.35 -14.83
CA ASN A 312 -6.94 9.86 -13.82
C ASN A 312 -7.58 9.61 -12.45
N HIS A 313 -8.10 8.42 -12.27
CA HIS A 313 -8.68 7.95 -11.00
C HIS A 313 -7.64 7.42 -9.99
N ASN A 314 -6.35 7.51 -10.28
CA ASN A 314 -5.31 7.35 -9.25
C ASN A 314 -5.10 8.64 -8.45
N GLY A 315 -5.25 9.79 -9.08
CA GLY A 315 -5.19 11.12 -8.46
C GLY A 315 -3.88 11.51 -7.79
N ARG A 316 -2.94 10.59 -7.64
CA ARG A 316 -1.69 10.85 -6.93
C ARG A 316 -0.77 11.79 -7.69
N ALA A 317 -0.38 12.88 -7.05
CA ALA A 317 0.64 13.80 -7.58
C ALA A 317 2.04 13.27 -7.17
N GLY A 318 2.92 13.06 -8.18
CA GLY A 318 4.31 12.68 -7.94
C GLY A 318 4.49 11.32 -7.26
N PHE A 319 5.43 11.24 -6.32
CA PHE A 319 5.84 9.98 -5.68
C PHE A 319 5.14 9.71 -4.34
N GLY A 320 4.17 10.54 -3.95
CA GLY A 320 3.58 10.49 -2.62
C GLY A 320 4.64 10.75 -1.52
N PRO A 321 4.34 10.44 -0.28
CA PRO A 321 5.25 10.62 0.85
C PRO A 321 6.23 9.45 1.01
N THR A 322 6.69 8.83 -0.09
CA THR A 322 7.64 7.71 0.00
C THR A 322 8.96 8.16 0.61
N THR A 323 9.39 7.49 1.66
CA THR A 323 10.64 7.72 2.38
C THR A 323 11.45 6.43 2.49
N LEU A 324 12.71 6.57 2.94
CA LEU A 324 13.54 5.45 3.38
C LEU A 324 13.71 5.55 4.89
N THR A 325 13.40 4.46 5.56
CA THR A 325 13.51 4.36 7.02
C THR A 325 14.51 3.28 7.38
N ARG A 326 15.46 3.61 8.26
CA ARG A 326 16.45 2.68 8.76
C ARG A 326 15.96 2.01 10.05
N TRP A 327 16.09 0.70 10.13
CA TRP A 327 15.92 -0.06 11.36
C TRP A 327 17.25 -0.16 12.09
N SER A 328 17.32 0.40 13.27
CA SER A 328 18.52 0.41 14.11
C SER A 328 18.14 0.34 15.58
N ASN A 329 18.77 -0.57 16.32
CA ASN A 329 18.62 -0.69 17.79
C ASN A 329 17.15 -0.77 18.28
N GLY A 330 16.28 -1.42 17.50
CA GLY A 330 14.87 -1.54 17.86
C GLY A 330 14.01 -0.30 17.54
N CYS A 331 14.56 0.68 16.84
CA CYS A 331 13.88 1.90 16.43
C CYS A 331 13.90 2.07 14.90
N LEU A 332 12.88 2.76 14.38
CA LEU A 332 12.81 3.21 13.00
C LEU A 332 13.24 4.69 12.94
N GLU A 333 14.21 4.98 12.10
CA GLU A 333 14.76 6.32 11.89
C GLU A 333 14.60 6.69 10.41
N GLU A 334 13.99 7.85 10.10
CA GLU A 334 13.95 8.39 8.73
C GLU A 334 15.33 8.92 8.33
N VAL A 335 15.72 8.79 7.06
CA VAL A 335 17.05 9.20 6.58
C VAL A 335 16.95 10.01 5.30
#